data_52df94a0d14cb8df282064713b081ac8
#
_entry.id   52df94a0d14cb8df282064713b081ac8
#
_cell.length_a   1.000
_cell.length_b   1.000
_cell.length_c   1.000
_cell.angle_alpha   90.00
_cell.angle_beta   90.00
_cell.angle_gamma   90.00
#
_symmetry.space_group_name_H-M   'P 1'
#
loop_
_entity.id
_entity.type
_entity.pdbx_description
1 polymer ?
#
loop_
_entity_poly.entity_id
_entity_poly.type
_entity_poly.pdbx_seq_one_letter_code
_entity_poly.pdbx_strand_id
1 'polypeptide(L)'
;MNRRFAVVTDSTADLPDEWRDRYGIEVVPLKVLFGSETFRDRIDITDEQFFRRLASATKLPTTSAPSPGEFAEVFTRLAKNYESCISIHIGAQLSATAEAARVGAQSVEGFPVNVIDSETVTMPLAFLCRVAAECGTLEEATAAVKERVPKCRVLALLDTLKYIEMGGRVSRAQAMIGTMLDLKPLLLVADREIKSVDRVRTRSRAVPRMVEYFRAELPVEHVAVMHAQAPEEAEKIAADLRKALPGHDIPIGPIGCVLATHTGPKALGLVYIKK
;
A
#
# COMPACT_ATOMS: atom_id res chain seq x y z
N MET A 1 -12.13 21.06 6.54
CA MET A 1 -13.44 20.42 6.29
C MET A 1 -13.98 19.95 7.63
N ASN A 2 -15.24 20.27 7.94
CA ASN A 2 -15.82 19.91 9.25
C ASN A 2 -16.63 18.61 9.12
N ARG A 3 -15.93 17.49 8.77
CA ARG A 3 -16.58 16.17 8.70
C ARG A 3 -16.78 15.63 10.12
N ARG A 4 -17.89 14.91 10.32
CA ARG A 4 -18.24 14.31 11.62
C ARG A 4 -17.65 12.91 11.82
N PHE A 5 -17.02 12.33 10.81
CA PHE A 5 -16.38 11.03 10.88
C PHE A 5 -14.87 11.11 10.70
N ALA A 6 -14.14 10.23 11.37
CA ALA A 6 -12.70 10.06 11.20
C ALA A 6 -12.38 9.16 9.99
N VAL A 7 -11.22 9.37 9.37
CA VAL A 7 -10.62 8.45 8.39
C VAL A 7 -9.36 7.84 8.99
N VAL A 8 -9.32 6.51 9.03
CA VAL A 8 -8.20 5.74 9.56
C VAL A 8 -7.68 4.82 8.47
N THR A 9 -6.36 4.67 8.41
CA THR A 9 -5.68 3.69 7.56
C THR A 9 -4.50 3.08 8.31
N ASP A 10 -3.68 2.30 7.62
CA ASP A 10 -2.43 1.77 8.15
C ASP A 10 -1.22 2.24 7.34
N SER A 11 -0.02 2.01 7.88
CA SER A 11 1.22 2.54 7.28
C SER A 11 1.53 2.00 5.89
N THR A 12 0.92 0.88 5.48
CA THR A 12 1.10 0.34 4.13
C THR A 12 0.38 1.14 3.03
N ALA A 13 -0.37 2.18 3.39
CA ALA A 13 -0.95 3.13 2.44
C ALA A 13 0.13 3.96 1.73
N ASP A 14 1.33 4.05 2.30
CA ASP A 14 2.39 4.95 1.83
C ASP A 14 1.89 6.38 1.66
N LEU A 15 1.00 6.79 2.58
CA LEU A 15 0.30 8.07 2.54
C LEU A 15 1.30 9.22 2.65
N PRO A 16 1.29 10.19 1.71
CA PRO A 16 2.11 11.40 1.84
C PRO A 16 1.75 12.20 3.10
N ASP A 17 2.76 12.72 3.81
CA ASP A 17 2.55 13.51 5.02
C ASP A 17 1.65 14.72 4.76
N GLU A 18 1.81 15.39 3.61
CA GLU A 18 0.94 16.49 3.20
C GLU A 18 -0.54 16.09 3.14
N TRP A 19 -0.84 14.88 2.63
CA TRP A 19 -2.22 14.40 2.58
C TRP A 19 -2.73 13.99 3.95
N ARG A 20 -1.87 13.33 4.76
CA ARG A 20 -2.20 12.98 6.14
C ARG A 20 -2.65 14.23 6.91
N ASP A 21 -1.86 15.29 6.84
CA ASP A 21 -2.10 16.51 7.60
C ASP A 21 -3.28 17.32 7.03
N ARG A 22 -3.34 17.46 5.70
CA ARG A 22 -4.43 18.19 5.02
C ARG A 22 -5.79 17.57 5.23
N TYR A 23 -5.88 16.24 5.17
CA TYR A 23 -7.15 15.51 5.27
C TYR A 23 -7.41 14.97 6.68
N GLY A 24 -6.48 15.14 7.61
CA GLY A 24 -6.60 14.62 8.98
C GLY A 24 -6.85 13.11 8.97
N ILE A 25 -6.03 12.36 8.24
CA ILE A 25 -6.09 10.90 8.15
C ILE A 25 -5.22 10.31 9.24
N GLU A 26 -5.79 9.46 10.08
CA GLU A 26 -5.06 8.74 11.11
C GLU A 26 -4.40 7.49 10.54
N VAL A 27 -3.12 7.28 10.84
CA VAL A 27 -2.34 6.15 10.35
C VAL A 27 -1.92 5.25 11.51
N VAL A 28 -2.35 3.98 11.49
CA VAL A 28 -1.95 2.96 12.46
C VAL A 28 -0.72 2.22 11.92
N PRO A 29 0.44 2.27 12.59
CA PRO A 29 1.67 1.70 12.05
C PRO A 29 1.69 0.18 12.15
N LEU A 30 2.03 -0.50 11.05
CA LEU A 30 2.50 -1.87 11.11
C LEU A 30 3.92 -1.91 11.70
N LYS A 31 4.45 -3.10 11.93
CA LYS A 31 5.76 -3.30 12.54
C LYS A 31 6.70 -4.07 11.61
N VAL A 32 7.98 -3.70 11.64
CA VAL A 32 9.07 -4.43 11.01
C VAL A 32 9.95 -5.02 12.12
N LEU A 33 10.30 -6.29 12.00
CA LEU A 33 11.07 -7.03 12.99
C LEU A 33 12.42 -7.45 12.40
N PHE A 34 13.52 -7.01 13.03
CA PHE A 34 14.87 -7.48 12.77
C PHE A 34 15.34 -8.36 13.94
N GLY A 35 15.15 -9.68 13.83
CA GLY A 35 15.40 -10.61 14.93
C GLY A 35 14.48 -10.33 16.12
N SER A 36 15.03 -9.90 17.25
CA SER A 36 14.27 -9.53 18.47
C SER A 36 13.87 -8.04 18.52
N GLU A 37 14.40 -7.21 17.65
CA GLU A 37 14.08 -5.78 17.60
C GLU A 37 12.80 -5.55 16.79
N THR A 38 11.87 -4.76 17.33
CA THR A 38 10.61 -4.40 16.68
C THR A 38 10.54 -2.90 16.48
N PHE A 39 10.19 -2.48 15.27
CA PHE A 39 10.10 -1.07 14.88
C PHE A 39 8.72 -0.79 14.29
N ARG A 40 8.06 0.26 14.77
CA ARG A 40 6.85 0.79 14.14
C ARG A 40 7.25 1.51 12.86
N ASP A 41 6.61 1.10 11.76
CA ASP A 41 6.87 1.65 10.42
C ASP A 41 6.68 3.18 10.41
N ARG A 42 7.66 3.90 9.85
CA ARG A 42 7.71 5.37 9.75
C ARG A 42 7.68 6.15 11.07
N ILE A 43 7.72 5.45 12.22
CA ILE A 43 7.79 6.06 13.55
C ILE A 43 9.15 5.78 14.20
N ASP A 44 9.51 4.50 14.33
CA ASP A 44 10.73 4.07 15.01
C ASP A 44 11.89 3.83 14.03
N ILE A 45 11.59 3.73 12.73
CA ILE A 45 12.56 3.48 11.66
C ILE A 45 12.19 4.26 10.40
N THR A 46 13.17 4.94 9.81
CA THR A 46 13.05 5.58 8.51
C THR A 46 13.36 4.62 7.38
N ASP A 47 12.91 4.93 6.14
CA ASP A 47 13.21 4.13 4.96
C ASP A 47 14.74 3.96 4.76
N GLU A 48 15.53 5.02 4.98
CA GLU A 48 16.98 4.97 4.87
C GLU A 48 17.61 4.02 5.90
N GLN A 49 17.19 4.12 7.16
CA GLN A 49 17.67 3.24 8.24
C GLN A 49 17.29 1.78 7.96
N PHE A 50 16.07 1.54 7.47
CA PHE A 50 15.60 0.22 7.09
C PHE A 50 16.48 -0.41 6.00
N PHE A 51 16.72 0.28 4.88
CA PHE A 51 17.51 -0.27 3.78
C PHE A 51 18.97 -0.47 4.16
N ARG A 52 19.54 0.38 5.04
CA ARG A 52 20.88 0.19 5.60
C ARG A 52 20.96 -1.10 6.41
N ARG A 53 19.98 -1.35 7.27
CA ARG A 53 19.87 -2.60 8.06
C ARG A 53 19.62 -3.81 7.15
N LEU A 54 18.75 -3.69 6.18
CA LEU A 54 18.43 -4.76 5.23
C LEU A 54 19.67 -5.22 4.46
N ALA A 55 20.53 -4.29 4.04
CA ALA A 55 21.76 -4.59 3.31
C ALA A 55 22.79 -5.40 4.13
N SER A 56 22.82 -5.23 5.44
CA SER A 56 23.71 -5.94 6.37
C SER A 56 23.07 -7.13 7.08
N ALA A 57 21.76 -7.37 6.86
CA ALA A 57 21.01 -8.39 7.57
C ALA A 57 21.41 -9.81 7.13
N THR A 58 21.79 -10.66 8.06
CA THR A 58 22.02 -12.10 7.82
C THR A 58 20.72 -12.88 7.69
N LYS A 59 19.65 -12.42 8.36
CA LYS A 59 18.28 -12.92 8.22
C LYS A 59 17.40 -11.77 7.79
N LEU A 60 16.54 -12.01 6.80
CA LEU A 60 15.59 -11.00 6.35
C LEU A 60 14.62 -10.63 7.47
N PRO A 61 14.24 -9.34 7.55
CA PRO A 61 13.21 -8.90 8.48
C PRO A 61 11.86 -9.55 8.17
N THR A 62 10.97 -9.52 9.15
CA THR A 62 9.57 -9.91 9.03
C THR A 62 8.67 -8.74 9.38
N THR A 63 7.37 -8.86 9.11
CA THR A 63 6.38 -7.82 9.43
C THR A 63 5.26 -8.37 10.27
N SER A 64 4.63 -7.53 11.08
CA SER A 64 3.41 -7.87 11.79
C SER A 64 2.36 -6.75 11.67
N ALA A 65 1.09 -7.17 11.61
CA ALA A 65 -0.04 -6.26 11.71
C ALA A 65 -0.09 -5.61 13.11
N PRO A 66 -0.76 -4.45 13.24
CA PRO A 66 -1.12 -3.92 14.54
C PRO A 66 -2.06 -4.89 15.27
N SER A 67 -2.02 -4.88 16.59
CA SER A 67 -2.94 -5.65 17.42
C SER A 67 -4.33 -5.02 17.47
N PRO A 68 -5.39 -5.79 17.79
CA PRO A 68 -6.71 -5.23 18.07
C PRO A 68 -6.71 -4.14 19.16
N GLY A 69 -5.87 -4.28 20.19
CA GLY A 69 -5.74 -3.30 21.26
C GLY A 69 -5.22 -1.95 20.76
N GLU A 70 -4.22 -1.94 19.85
CA GLU A 70 -3.71 -0.70 19.25
C GLU A 70 -4.80 0.02 18.43
N PHE A 71 -5.65 -0.71 17.72
CA PHE A 71 -6.81 -0.14 17.03
C PHE A 71 -7.86 0.38 18.01
N ALA A 72 -8.17 -0.37 19.07
CA ALA A 72 -9.13 0.07 20.11
C ALA A 72 -8.68 1.40 20.77
N GLU A 73 -7.38 1.54 21.06
CA GLU A 73 -6.83 2.79 21.59
C GLU A 73 -7.03 3.97 20.61
N VAL A 74 -6.76 3.75 19.32
CA VAL A 74 -6.96 4.77 18.28
C VAL A 74 -8.44 5.16 18.18
N PHE A 75 -9.36 4.18 18.08
CA PHE A 75 -10.79 4.44 17.96
C PHE A 75 -11.35 5.11 19.20
N THR A 76 -10.93 4.72 20.43
CA THR A 76 -11.31 5.37 21.69
C THR A 76 -10.87 6.84 21.73
N ARG A 77 -9.69 7.14 21.20
CA ARG A 77 -9.19 8.51 21.10
C ARG A 77 -9.99 9.32 20.10
N LEU A 78 -10.32 8.76 18.94
CA LEU A 78 -11.10 9.43 17.89
C LEU A 78 -12.53 9.68 18.29
N ALA A 79 -13.16 8.79 19.07
CA ALA A 79 -14.51 8.94 19.60
C ALA A 79 -14.73 10.19 20.44
N LYS A 80 -13.65 10.82 20.94
CA LYS A 80 -13.75 12.10 21.68
C LYS A 80 -14.06 13.29 20.76
N ASN A 81 -13.76 13.19 19.46
CA ASN A 81 -13.84 14.32 18.53
C ASN A 81 -14.73 14.04 17.30
N TYR A 82 -15.09 12.77 17.06
CA TYR A 82 -15.86 12.33 15.89
C TYR A 82 -17.05 11.48 16.33
N GLU A 83 -18.09 11.47 15.52
CA GLU A 83 -19.30 10.67 15.77
C GLU A 83 -19.16 9.23 15.26
N SER A 84 -18.24 8.99 14.33
CA SER A 84 -18.02 7.69 13.68
C SER A 84 -16.66 7.63 12.98
N CYS A 85 -16.34 6.50 12.37
CA CYS A 85 -15.07 6.30 11.66
C CYS A 85 -15.24 5.41 10.42
N ILE A 86 -14.52 5.73 9.34
CA ILE A 86 -14.19 4.80 8.27
C ILE A 86 -12.72 4.39 8.41
N SER A 87 -12.46 3.09 8.47
CA SER A 87 -11.12 2.51 8.68
C SER A 87 -10.78 1.60 7.49
N ILE A 88 -9.85 2.06 6.62
CA ILE A 88 -9.56 1.44 5.33
C ILE A 88 -8.15 0.86 5.40
N HIS A 89 -8.01 -0.44 5.18
CA HIS A 89 -6.78 -1.17 5.44
C HIS A 89 -6.29 -1.98 4.25
N ILE A 90 -5.00 -2.30 4.28
CA ILE A 90 -4.34 -3.24 3.35
C ILE A 90 -5.20 -4.48 3.14
N GLY A 91 -5.19 -4.98 1.91
CA GLY A 91 -5.97 -6.15 1.49
C GLY A 91 -5.76 -7.38 2.38
N ALA A 92 -6.85 -8.04 2.76
CA ALA A 92 -6.86 -9.20 3.65
C ALA A 92 -6.05 -10.39 3.10
N GLN A 93 -5.85 -10.46 1.77
CA GLN A 93 -4.98 -11.45 1.15
C GLN A 93 -3.48 -11.21 1.44
N LEU A 94 -3.11 -10.02 1.92
CA LEU A 94 -1.73 -9.62 2.23
C LEU A 94 -1.45 -9.55 3.73
N SER A 95 -2.46 -9.15 4.55
CA SER A 95 -2.29 -8.92 5.97
C SER A 95 -3.59 -9.09 6.75
N ALA A 96 -3.49 -9.51 8.02
CA ALA A 96 -4.63 -9.56 8.95
C ALA A 96 -5.03 -8.18 9.53
N THR A 97 -4.50 -7.08 9.01
CA THR A 97 -4.69 -5.72 9.57
C THR A 97 -6.17 -5.32 9.63
N ALA A 98 -6.93 -5.53 8.54
CA ALA A 98 -8.36 -5.22 8.52
C ALA A 98 -9.15 -6.03 9.56
N GLU A 99 -8.77 -7.28 9.81
CA GLU A 99 -9.41 -8.11 10.84
C GLU A 99 -9.06 -7.62 12.25
N ALA A 100 -7.81 -7.27 12.50
CA ALA A 100 -7.40 -6.66 13.77
C ALA A 100 -8.17 -5.35 14.04
N ALA A 101 -8.39 -4.54 13.01
CA ALA A 101 -9.20 -3.32 13.13
C ALA A 101 -10.67 -3.63 13.47
N ARG A 102 -11.28 -4.67 12.86
CA ARG A 102 -12.66 -5.09 13.19
C ARG A 102 -12.80 -5.53 14.63
N VAL A 103 -11.85 -6.35 15.10
CA VAL A 103 -11.85 -6.81 16.50
C VAL A 103 -11.64 -5.62 17.45
N GLY A 104 -10.71 -4.71 17.14
CA GLY A 104 -10.49 -3.49 17.93
C GLY A 104 -11.72 -2.59 18.00
N ALA A 105 -12.47 -2.46 16.90
CA ALA A 105 -13.69 -1.68 16.84
C ALA A 105 -14.80 -2.21 17.76
N GLN A 106 -14.89 -3.52 17.94
CA GLN A 106 -15.89 -4.14 18.84
C GLN A 106 -15.68 -3.78 20.32
N SER A 107 -14.48 -3.34 20.68
CA SER A 107 -14.13 -2.94 22.04
C SER A 107 -14.47 -1.49 22.36
N VAL A 108 -15.01 -0.71 21.41
CA VAL A 108 -15.30 0.72 21.58
C VAL A 108 -16.80 0.94 21.45
N GLU A 109 -17.48 0.96 22.61
CA GLU A 109 -18.93 1.14 22.66
C GLU A 109 -19.33 2.55 22.19
N GLY A 110 -20.46 2.65 21.48
CA GLY A 110 -21.05 3.92 21.06
C GLY A 110 -20.33 4.67 19.96
N PHE A 111 -19.26 4.10 19.38
CA PHE A 111 -18.52 4.69 18.27
C PHE A 111 -18.55 3.77 17.02
N PRO A 112 -19.45 4.02 16.07
CA PRO A 112 -19.54 3.22 14.86
C PRO A 112 -18.25 3.29 14.01
N VAL A 113 -17.68 2.14 13.69
CA VAL A 113 -16.49 2.03 12.83
C VAL A 113 -16.79 1.14 11.62
N ASN A 114 -16.77 1.73 10.43
CA ASN A 114 -16.86 1.00 9.17
C ASN A 114 -15.48 0.54 8.73
N VAL A 115 -15.12 -0.72 8.97
CA VAL A 115 -13.83 -1.29 8.54
C VAL A 115 -13.95 -1.84 7.13
N ILE A 116 -13.13 -1.34 6.21
CA ILE A 116 -13.07 -1.74 4.80
C ILE A 116 -11.73 -2.46 4.54
N ASP A 117 -11.85 -3.65 3.96
CA ASP A 117 -10.75 -4.33 3.28
C ASP A 117 -10.59 -3.69 1.90
N SER A 118 -9.47 -3.03 1.66
CA SER A 118 -9.22 -2.31 0.40
C SER A 118 -8.84 -3.22 -0.76
N GLU A 119 -8.56 -4.49 -0.50
CA GLU A 119 -8.07 -5.47 -1.48
C GLU A 119 -6.77 -5.02 -2.20
N THR A 120 -6.16 -3.96 -1.73
CA THR A 120 -4.98 -3.32 -2.33
C THR A 120 -3.94 -2.95 -1.28
N VAL A 121 -2.93 -2.18 -1.68
CA VAL A 121 -1.80 -1.73 -0.84
C VAL A 121 -1.15 -0.51 -1.46
N THR A 122 -0.30 0.19 -0.72
CA THR A 122 0.43 1.38 -1.15
C THR A 122 -0.50 2.52 -1.63
N MET A 123 -0.12 3.31 -2.58
CA MET A 123 -0.81 4.54 -2.98
C MET A 123 -2.28 4.37 -3.42
N PRO A 124 -2.77 3.26 -4.01
CA PRO A 124 -4.21 3.07 -4.21
C PRO A 124 -5.00 3.07 -2.90
N LEU A 125 -4.44 2.51 -1.81
CA LEU A 125 -5.05 2.61 -0.48
C LEU A 125 -5.07 4.07 0.01
N ALA A 126 -3.99 4.85 -0.22
CA ALA A 126 -3.98 6.28 0.08
C ALA A 126 -5.01 7.08 -0.74
N PHE A 127 -5.19 6.75 -2.03
CA PHE A 127 -6.23 7.35 -2.85
C PHE A 127 -7.63 7.07 -2.30
N LEU A 128 -7.91 5.83 -1.86
CA LEU A 128 -9.19 5.49 -1.23
C LEU A 128 -9.43 6.30 0.06
N CYS A 129 -8.39 6.50 0.86
CA CYS A 129 -8.47 7.33 2.07
C CYS A 129 -8.74 8.80 1.75
N ARG A 130 -8.11 9.34 0.69
CA ARG A 130 -8.37 10.69 0.20
C ARG A 130 -9.81 10.84 -0.28
N VAL A 131 -10.29 9.90 -1.10
CA VAL A 131 -11.69 9.88 -1.56
C VAL A 131 -12.66 9.88 -0.38
N ALA A 132 -12.44 9.04 0.63
CA ALA A 132 -13.24 9.02 1.83
C ALA A 132 -13.22 10.37 2.57
N ALA A 133 -12.05 10.97 2.68
CA ALA A 133 -11.86 12.23 3.39
C ALA A 133 -12.51 13.44 2.70
N GLU A 134 -12.74 13.38 1.41
CA GLU A 134 -13.40 14.41 0.59
C GLU A 134 -14.94 14.32 0.62
N CYS A 135 -15.51 13.21 1.16
CA CYS A 135 -16.97 13.04 1.31
C CYS A 135 -17.52 13.80 2.54
N GLY A 136 -18.80 14.15 2.47
CA GLY A 136 -19.51 14.86 3.54
C GLY A 136 -20.02 13.95 4.65
N THR A 137 -20.41 12.70 4.32
CA THR A 137 -20.99 11.73 5.28
C THR A 137 -20.25 10.40 5.24
N LEU A 138 -20.40 9.60 6.31
CA LEU A 138 -19.81 8.25 6.40
C LEU A 138 -20.39 7.32 5.34
N GLU A 139 -21.67 7.46 5.04
CA GLU A 139 -22.37 6.66 4.02
C GLU A 139 -21.82 6.94 2.62
N GLU A 140 -21.68 8.23 2.26
CA GLU A 140 -21.06 8.64 0.99
C GLU A 140 -19.63 8.13 0.88
N ALA A 141 -18.81 8.31 1.93
CA ALA A 141 -17.44 7.84 1.98
C ALA A 141 -17.36 6.31 1.80
N THR A 142 -18.23 5.58 2.49
CA THR A 142 -18.30 4.11 2.41
C THR A 142 -18.68 3.65 1.01
N ALA A 143 -19.67 4.28 0.38
CA ALA A 143 -20.10 3.95 -0.97
C ALA A 143 -19.00 4.26 -2.00
N ALA A 144 -18.41 5.46 -1.93
CA ALA A 144 -17.36 5.90 -2.85
C ALA A 144 -16.10 5.02 -2.79
N VAL A 145 -15.71 4.58 -1.58
CA VAL A 145 -14.59 3.66 -1.40
C VAL A 145 -14.91 2.27 -1.95
N LYS A 146 -16.07 1.71 -1.59
CA LYS A 146 -16.47 0.37 -2.05
C LYS A 146 -16.59 0.27 -3.56
N GLU A 147 -17.01 1.32 -4.24
CA GLU A 147 -17.08 1.38 -5.71
C GLU A 147 -15.67 1.27 -6.34
N ARG A 148 -14.66 1.86 -5.68
CA ARG A 148 -13.28 1.94 -6.21
C ARG A 148 -12.39 0.78 -5.84
N VAL A 149 -12.69 0.07 -4.74
CA VAL A 149 -11.90 -1.09 -4.29
C VAL A 149 -11.63 -2.09 -5.44
N PRO A 150 -12.63 -2.59 -6.20
CA PRO A 150 -12.36 -3.55 -7.29
C PRO A 150 -11.62 -2.94 -8.49
N LYS A 151 -11.47 -1.62 -8.54
CA LYS A 151 -10.77 -0.89 -9.61
C LYS A 151 -9.30 -0.61 -9.27
N CYS A 152 -8.86 -0.88 -8.04
CA CYS A 152 -7.48 -0.68 -7.59
C CYS A 152 -6.53 -1.68 -8.26
N ARG A 153 -5.38 -1.19 -8.70
CA ARG A 153 -4.33 -2.00 -9.34
C ARG A 153 -2.96 -1.58 -8.82
N VAL A 154 -2.15 -2.57 -8.44
CA VAL A 154 -0.73 -2.38 -8.11
C VAL A 154 0.09 -3.24 -9.05
N LEU A 155 0.73 -2.61 -10.01
CA LEU A 155 1.65 -3.26 -10.94
C LEU A 155 3.07 -3.06 -10.40
N ALA A 156 3.69 -4.12 -9.91
CA ALA A 156 4.97 -4.09 -9.23
C ALA A 156 6.06 -4.81 -10.03
N LEU A 157 7.13 -4.11 -10.36
CA LEU A 157 8.35 -4.66 -10.91
C LEU A 157 9.35 -4.88 -9.77
N LEU A 158 9.71 -6.14 -9.52
CA LEU A 158 10.69 -6.51 -8.50
C LEU A 158 12.06 -6.78 -9.12
N ASP A 159 13.11 -6.53 -8.36
CA ASP A 159 14.48 -6.87 -8.78
C ASP A 159 14.77 -8.37 -8.62
N THR A 160 14.11 -9.01 -7.65
CA THR A 160 14.20 -10.44 -7.34
C THR A 160 12.94 -10.92 -6.63
N LEU A 161 12.64 -12.21 -6.71
CA LEU A 161 11.55 -12.86 -5.96
C LEU A 161 11.93 -13.21 -4.51
N LYS A 162 13.21 -13.14 -4.16
CA LYS A 162 13.74 -13.55 -2.85
C LYS A 162 12.92 -13.02 -1.67
N TYR A 163 12.60 -11.72 -1.68
CA TYR A 163 11.94 -11.05 -0.55
C TYR A 163 10.47 -11.46 -0.39
N ILE A 164 9.74 -11.55 -1.50
CA ILE A 164 8.32 -11.90 -1.47
C ILE A 164 8.11 -13.40 -1.17
N GLU A 165 9.01 -14.28 -1.64
CA GLU A 165 9.02 -15.70 -1.32
C GLU A 165 9.25 -15.93 0.19
N MET A 166 10.32 -15.34 0.73
CA MET A 166 10.63 -15.46 2.15
C MET A 166 9.58 -14.81 3.04
N GLY A 167 8.92 -13.77 2.56
CA GLY A 167 7.80 -13.12 3.23
C GLY A 167 6.49 -13.93 3.24
N GLY A 168 6.40 -15.03 2.49
CA GLY A 168 5.23 -15.93 2.45
C GLY A 168 3.98 -15.34 1.79
N ARG A 169 4.07 -14.21 1.07
CA ARG A 169 2.95 -13.54 0.40
C ARG A 169 2.76 -13.98 -1.05
N VAL A 170 3.55 -14.95 -1.51
CA VAL A 170 3.52 -15.51 -2.88
C VAL A 170 2.80 -16.85 -2.97
N SER A 171 2.19 -17.36 -1.91
CA SER A 171 1.66 -18.73 -1.85
C SER A 171 0.73 -19.14 -3.02
N ARG A 172 0.11 -18.18 -3.70
CA ARG A 172 -0.71 -18.44 -4.91
C ARG A 172 0.02 -18.20 -6.23
N ALA A 173 1.12 -17.43 -6.24
CA ALA A 173 2.00 -17.26 -7.40
C ALA A 173 3.10 -18.34 -7.47
N GLN A 174 3.28 -19.15 -6.43
CA GLN A 174 4.31 -20.20 -6.32
C GLN A 174 4.24 -21.26 -7.44
N ALA A 175 3.07 -21.58 -7.95
CA ALA A 175 2.94 -22.53 -9.07
C ALA A 175 3.60 -22.05 -10.37
N MET A 176 3.99 -20.77 -10.46
CA MET A 176 4.62 -20.15 -11.62
C MET A 176 6.12 -19.86 -11.44
N ILE A 177 6.65 -20.04 -10.23
CA ILE A 177 8.05 -19.73 -9.91
C ILE A 177 8.88 -21.03 -9.97
N GLY A 178 8.97 -21.62 -11.12
CA GLY A 178 10.03 -22.61 -11.40
C GLY A 178 11.41 -21.92 -11.31
N THR A 179 12.46 -22.66 -11.00
CA THR A 179 13.88 -22.36 -10.80
C THR A 179 14.50 -21.25 -11.69
N MET A 180 14.07 -19.99 -11.58
CA MET A 180 14.55 -18.91 -12.45
C MET A 180 15.15 -17.77 -11.60
N LEU A 181 16.42 -17.89 -11.27
CA LEU A 181 17.18 -16.93 -10.44
C LEU A 181 17.37 -15.53 -11.06
N ASP A 182 17.26 -15.36 -12.39
CA ASP A 182 17.68 -14.14 -13.09
C ASP A 182 16.55 -13.36 -13.78
N LEU A 183 15.31 -13.51 -13.32
CA LEU A 183 14.19 -12.77 -13.89
C LEU A 183 13.82 -11.55 -13.05
N LYS A 184 13.34 -10.50 -13.74
CA LYS A 184 12.69 -9.32 -13.16
C LYS A 184 11.18 -9.54 -13.27
N PRO A 185 10.52 -10.03 -12.21
CA PRO A 185 9.11 -10.35 -12.26
C PRO A 185 8.27 -9.09 -12.26
N LEU A 186 7.26 -9.08 -13.12
CA LEU A 186 6.19 -8.09 -13.12
C LEU A 186 4.95 -8.74 -12.51
N LEU A 187 4.54 -8.21 -11.35
CA LEU A 187 3.42 -8.73 -10.56
C LEU A 187 2.26 -7.73 -10.59
N LEU A 188 1.04 -8.23 -10.60
CA LEU A 188 -0.18 -7.45 -10.46
C LEU A 188 -0.92 -7.87 -9.19
N VAL A 189 -1.18 -6.92 -8.30
CA VAL A 189 -2.12 -7.08 -7.19
C VAL A 189 -3.47 -6.53 -7.65
N ALA A 190 -4.43 -7.40 -7.81
CA ALA A 190 -5.79 -7.10 -8.24
C ALA A 190 -6.71 -8.27 -7.88
N ASP A 191 -8.01 -8.01 -7.74
CA ASP A 191 -9.04 -9.04 -7.57
C ASP A 191 -8.71 -10.00 -6.41
N ARG A 192 -8.17 -9.50 -5.31
CA ARG A 192 -7.69 -10.25 -4.12
C ARG A 192 -6.57 -11.24 -4.40
N GLU A 193 -5.84 -11.09 -5.50
CA GLU A 193 -4.77 -11.99 -5.89
C GLU A 193 -3.47 -11.25 -6.23
N ILE A 194 -2.35 -11.97 -6.12
CA ILE A 194 -1.07 -11.56 -6.70
C ILE A 194 -0.82 -12.44 -7.91
N LYS A 195 -0.82 -11.84 -9.10
CA LYS A 195 -0.62 -12.53 -10.38
C LYS A 195 0.72 -12.15 -10.98
N SER A 196 1.47 -13.12 -11.54
CA SER A 196 2.61 -12.80 -12.41
C SER A 196 2.06 -12.48 -13.80
N VAL A 197 2.29 -11.25 -14.26
CA VAL A 197 1.80 -10.80 -15.58
C VAL A 197 2.85 -10.81 -16.65
N ASP A 198 4.14 -10.72 -16.27
CA ASP A 198 5.24 -10.88 -17.21
C ASP A 198 6.54 -11.30 -16.48
N ARG A 199 7.51 -11.80 -17.25
CA ARG A 199 8.84 -12.25 -16.78
C ARG A 199 9.90 -11.76 -17.74
N VAL A 200 10.63 -10.75 -17.34
CA VAL A 200 11.62 -10.11 -18.20
C VAL A 200 13.01 -10.33 -17.61
N ARG A 201 13.98 -10.65 -18.47
CA ARG A 201 15.35 -10.96 -18.01
C ARG A 201 16.13 -9.72 -17.59
N THR A 202 15.84 -8.56 -18.15
CA THR A 202 16.60 -7.34 -17.87
C THR A 202 15.69 -6.21 -17.44
N ARG A 203 16.18 -5.38 -16.53
CA ARG A 203 15.44 -4.21 -16.03
C ARG A 203 15.11 -3.20 -17.16
N SER A 204 16.04 -3.02 -18.11
CA SER A 204 15.84 -2.13 -19.25
C SER A 204 14.68 -2.55 -20.17
N ARG A 205 14.30 -3.83 -20.19
CA ARG A 205 13.12 -4.33 -20.89
C ARG A 205 11.89 -4.36 -20.00
N ALA A 206 12.07 -4.57 -18.70
CA ALA A 206 10.96 -4.70 -17.76
C ALA A 206 10.19 -3.39 -17.53
N VAL A 207 10.91 -2.26 -17.43
CA VAL A 207 10.27 -0.95 -17.23
C VAL A 207 9.37 -0.57 -18.41
N PRO A 208 9.80 -0.64 -19.69
CA PRO A 208 8.89 -0.42 -20.82
C PRO A 208 7.67 -1.35 -20.82
N ARG A 209 7.85 -2.64 -20.48
CA ARG A 209 6.74 -3.60 -20.40
C ARG A 209 5.73 -3.23 -19.30
N MET A 210 6.20 -2.75 -18.16
CA MET A 210 5.33 -2.26 -17.09
C MET A 210 4.48 -1.07 -17.57
N VAL A 211 5.09 -0.12 -18.26
CA VAL A 211 4.38 1.04 -18.83
C VAL A 211 3.40 0.63 -19.94
N GLU A 212 3.77 -0.31 -20.79
CA GLU A 212 2.90 -0.86 -21.84
C GLU A 212 1.66 -1.55 -21.22
N TYR A 213 1.87 -2.38 -20.18
CA TYR A 213 0.78 -3.02 -19.46
C TYR A 213 -0.20 -1.99 -18.87
N PHE A 214 0.35 -0.96 -18.21
CA PHE A 214 -0.47 0.13 -17.67
C PHE A 214 -1.27 0.86 -18.77
N ARG A 215 -0.64 1.16 -19.91
CA ARG A 215 -1.33 1.85 -21.03
C ARG A 215 -2.52 1.07 -21.57
N ALA A 216 -2.48 -0.24 -21.52
CA ALA A 216 -3.61 -1.10 -21.92
C ALA A 216 -4.81 -1.02 -20.94
N GLU A 217 -4.58 -0.50 -19.73
CA GLU A 217 -5.61 -0.38 -18.68
C GLU A 217 -6.28 1.01 -18.63
N LEU A 218 -5.90 1.92 -19.53
CA LEU A 218 -6.49 3.27 -19.61
C LEU A 218 -7.96 3.21 -20.06
N PRO A 219 -8.82 4.13 -19.60
CA PRO A 219 -8.52 5.29 -18.77
C PRO A 219 -8.47 4.99 -17.26
N VAL A 220 -7.73 5.80 -16.52
CA VAL A 220 -7.61 5.72 -15.06
C VAL A 220 -8.18 6.97 -14.37
N GLU A 221 -8.62 6.83 -13.13
CA GLU A 221 -9.04 7.94 -12.27
C GLU A 221 -7.83 8.54 -11.55
N HIS A 222 -6.98 7.69 -10.97
CA HIS A 222 -5.77 8.05 -10.24
C HIS A 222 -4.60 7.17 -10.66
N VAL A 223 -3.40 7.73 -10.64
CA VAL A 223 -2.16 6.99 -10.92
C VAL A 223 -1.01 7.57 -10.10
N ALA A 224 -0.09 6.71 -9.64
CA ALA A 224 1.14 7.11 -8.96
C ALA A 224 2.30 6.19 -9.34
N VAL A 225 3.52 6.66 -9.15
CA VAL A 225 4.75 5.88 -9.31
C VAL A 225 5.42 5.72 -7.95
N MET A 226 5.58 4.48 -7.51
CA MET A 226 6.18 4.14 -6.22
C MET A 226 7.55 3.48 -6.43
N HIS A 227 8.47 3.67 -5.49
CA HIS A 227 9.80 3.09 -5.61
C HIS A 227 10.43 2.71 -4.25
N ALA A 228 11.25 1.67 -4.27
CA ALA A 228 12.17 1.31 -3.19
C ALA A 228 13.60 1.61 -3.62
N GLN A 229 14.18 2.73 -3.19
CA GLN A 229 15.53 3.17 -3.57
C GLN A 229 15.78 3.30 -5.09
N ALA A 230 14.79 3.70 -5.87
CA ALA A 230 14.91 3.90 -7.31
C ALA A 230 14.26 5.22 -7.78
N PRO A 231 14.56 6.37 -7.15
CA PRO A 231 13.84 7.63 -7.43
C PRO A 231 14.05 8.13 -8.86
N GLU A 232 15.23 7.96 -9.44
CA GLU A 232 15.54 8.40 -10.79
C GLU A 232 14.73 7.65 -11.87
N GLU A 233 14.52 6.34 -11.66
CA GLU A 233 13.69 5.55 -12.58
C GLU A 233 12.21 5.88 -12.41
N ALA A 234 11.76 6.09 -11.17
CA ALA A 234 10.40 6.53 -10.88
C ALA A 234 10.10 7.87 -11.54
N GLU A 235 11.01 8.86 -11.44
CA GLU A 235 10.84 10.16 -12.09
C GLU A 235 10.79 10.04 -13.62
N LYS A 236 11.62 9.23 -14.25
CA LYS A 236 11.56 8.99 -15.71
C LYS A 236 10.20 8.44 -16.13
N ILE A 237 9.68 7.46 -15.39
CA ILE A 237 8.35 6.89 -15.65
C ILE A 237 7.27 7.95 -15.48
N ALA A 238 7.29 8.71 -14.38
CA ALA A 238 6.30 9.74 -14.11
C ALA A 238 6.34 10.87 -15.14
N ALA A 239 7.53 11.27 -15.59
CA ALA A 239 7.70 12.28 -16.64
C ALA A 239 7.06 11.84 -17.97
N ASP A 240 7.21 10.57 -18.34
CA ASP A 240 6.59 10.02 -19.56
C ASP A 240 5.06 9.87 -19.41
N LEU A 241 4.58 9.53 -18.21
CA LEU A 241 3.15 9.47 -17.93
C LEU A 241 2.49 10.85 -17.92
N ARG A 242 3.14 11.89 -17.38
CA ARG A 242 2.64 13.28 -17.41
C ARG A 242 2.43 13.79 -18.83
N LYS A 243 3.29 13.37 -19.78
CA LYS A 243 3.10 13.70 -21.21
C LYS A 243 1.90 12.96 -21.82
N ALA A 244 1.68 11.70 -21.40
CA ALA A 244 0.62 10.85 -21.94
C ALA A 244 -0.75 11.10 -21.32
N LEU A 245 -0.79 11.64 -20.10
CA LEU A 245 -1.98 11.87 -19.28
C LEU A 245 -2.08 13.34 -18.84
N PRO A 246 -2.24 14.28 -19.77
CA PRO A 246 -2.33 15.70 -19.40
C PRO A 246 -3.50 15.93 -18.44
N GLY A 247 -3.24 16.69 -17.37
CA GLY A 247 -4.23 17.00 -16.34
C GLY A 247 -4.33 15.99 -15.18
N HIS A 248 -3.61 14.87 -15.24
CA HIS A 248 -3.49 13.99 -14.08
C HIS A 248 -2.35 14.44 -13.16
N ASP A 249 -2.63 14.49 -11.86
CA ASP A 249 -1.59 14.52 -10.85
C ASP A 249 -0.97 13.13 -10.73
N ILE A 250 0.36 13.04 -10.87
CA ILE A 250 1.10 11.78 -10.83
C ILE A 250 2.14 11.87 -9.71
N PRO A 251 1.74 11.60 -8.46
CA PRO A 251 2.66 11.60 -7.35
C PRO A 251 3.71 10.49 -7.49
N ILE A 252 4.89 10.79 -6.98
CA ILE A 252 6.00 9.84 -6.81
C ILE A 252 6.24 9.71 -5.32
N GLY A 253 6.37 8.49 -4.83
CA GLY A 253 6.62 8.26 -3.41
C GLY A 253 7.49 7.03 -3.12
N PRO A 254 8.14 7.01 -1.95
CA PRO A 254 8.86 5.83 -1.50
C PRO A 254 7.88 4.75 -1.06
N ILE A 255 8.24 3.49 -1.32
CA ILE A 255 7.62 2.31 -0.73
C ILE A 255 8.15 2.19 0.70
N GLY A 256 7.27 2.21 1.70
CA GLY A 256 7.63 2.14 3.13
C GLY A 256 8.23 0.80 3.55
N CYS A 257 8.78 0.76 4.77
CA CYS A 257 9.60 -0.36 5.28
C CYS A 257 8.83 -1.70 5.30
N VAL A 258 7.54 -1.68 5.61
CA VAL A 258 6.70 -2.89 5.64
C VAL A 258 6.63 -3.52 4.25
N LEU A 259 6.31 -2.75 3.22
CA LEU A 259 6.25 -3.27 1.87
C LEU A 259 7.64 -3.60 1.31
N ALA A 260 8.65 -2.78 1.62
CA ALA A 260 10.03 -3.02 1.22
C ALA A 260 10.61 -4.32 1.80
N THR A 261 10.12 -4.77 2.96
CA THR A 261 10.44 -6.10 3.51
C THR A 261 10.06 -7.23 2.55
N HIS A 262 8.98 -7.07 1.79
CA HIS A 262 8.45 -8.08 0.87
C HIS A 262 8.82 -7.83 -0.60
N THR A 263 9.07 -6.58 -0.98
CA THR A 263 9.45 -6.23 -2.37
C THR A 263 10.95 -6.17 -2.59
N GLY A 264 11.71 -5.91 -1.53
CA GLY A 264 13.14 -5.67 -1.59
C GLY A 264 13.51 -4.31 -2.19
N PRO A 265 14.83 -4.01 -2.24
CA PRO A 265 15.35 -2.80 -2.86
C PRO A 265 15.12 -2.81 -4.39
N LYS A 266 15.14 -1.61 -4.99
CA LYS A 266 14.92 -1.36 -6.42
C LYS A 266 13.54 -1.79 -6.94
N ALA A 267 12.56 -2.10 -6.09
CA ALA A 267 11.20 -2.29 -6.55
C ALA A 267 10.64 -1.00 -7.15
N LEU A 268 9.83 -1.13 -8.21
CA LEU A 268 9.04 -0.05 -8.80
C LEU A 268 7.57 -0.44 -8.78
N GLY A 269 6.71 0.50 -8.46
CA GLY A 269 5.26 0.34 -8.52
C GLY A 269 4.65 1.35 -9.49
N LEU A 270 3.88 0.87 -10.44
CA LEU A 270 2.96 1.72 -11.22
C LEU A 270 1.56 1.35 -10.75
N VAL A 271 0.95 2.26 -10.01
CA VAL A 271 -0.23 1.97 -9.21
C VAL A 271 -1.37 2.91 -9.57
N TYR A 272 -2.60 2.41 -9.65
CA TYR A 272 -3.70 3.20 -10.20
C TYR A 272 -5.08 2.70 -9.76
N ILE A 273 -6.09 3.58 -9.93
CA ILE A 273 -7.51 3.26 -9.85
C ILE A 273 -8.08 3.45 -11.25
N LYS A 274 -8.71 2.43 -11.81
CA LYS A 274 -9.40 2.48 -13.11
C LYS A 274 -10.65 3.37 -13.02
N LYS A 275 -11.08 3.95 -14.14
CA LYS A 275 -12.38 4.63 -14.24
C LYS A 275 -13.55 3.68 -14.22
#